data_d101e57fd6a6527f4f037e1b4ec918d0
#
_entry.id   d101e57fd6a6527f4f037e1b4ec918d0
#
_cell.length_a   1.000
_cell.length_b   1.000
_cell.length_c   1.000
_cell.angle_alpha   90.00
_cell.angle_beta   90.00
_cell.angle_gamma   90.00
#
_symmetry.space_group_name_H-M   'P 1'
#
loop_
_entity.id
_entity.type
_entity.pdbx_description
1 polymer ?
#
loop_
_entity_poly.entity_id
_entity_poly.type
_entity_poly.pdbx_seq_one_letter_code
_entity_poly.pdbx_strand_id
1 'polypeptide(L)'
;ASFEAGKKIAPAEFDFRPAQGRGLFKTPRPERGYTKLIHSFVTDHPEFQVLAEKLKDPDKLKFNHALHLTSATIPPLNGHKLECADCHKPDAAGIYYLKISYEENCKSCHSLQFDVNNPELQVPHGNAEHVRAFLRSLPEQYSEFGATKKGVAPAQLQNFVQSQMTQIRERFGSGEELERRIFFSGAQTGPVTQVAGTDARGAARFPGCAYCHEVMPSQSGAPVVSAPFVP
;
A
#
# COMPACT_ATOMS: atom_id res chain seq x y z
N ALA A 1 -27.19 -5.52 9.14
CA ALA A 1 -28.59 -5.45 8.67
C ALA A 1 -28.75 -6.31 7.43
N SER A 2 -29.76 -7.17 7.38
CA SER A 2 -30.04 -7.98 6.19
C SER A 2 -31.27 -7.45 5.46
N PHE A 3 -31.11 -7.32 4.15
CA PHE A 3 -32.18 -6.87 3.24
C PHE A 3 -32.50 -8.03 2.31
N GLU A 4 -33.73 -8.50 2.36
CA GLU A 4 -34.19 -9.63 1.53
C GLU A 4 -34.99 -9.12 0.34
N ALA A 5 -34.62 -9.58 -0.86
CA ALA A 5 -35.29 -9.16 -2.10
C ALA A 5 -36.79 -9.49 -2.05
N GLY A 6 -37.63 -8.51 -2.31
CA GLY A 6 -39.07 -8.67 -2.39
C GLY A 6 -39.82 -8.88 -1.06
N LYS A 7 -39.13 -9.02 0.06
CA LYS A 7 -39.75 -9.14 1.37
C LYS A 7 -39.78 -7.80 2.11
N LYS A 8 -40.90 -7.54 2.76
CA LYS A 8 -40.98 -6.47 3.75
C LYS A 8 -40.57 -7.03 5.10
N ILE A 9 -39.43 -6.60 5.62
CA ILE A 9 -38.96 -6.99 6.94
C ILE A 9 -39.70 -6.20 8.01
N ALA A 10 -40.16 -6.82 9.10
CA ALA A 10 -40.89 -6.12 10.15
C ALA A 10 -40.01 -5.09 10.87
N PRO A 11 -40.49 -3.88 11.22
CA PRO A 11 -39.66 -2.86 11.86
C PRO A 11 -38.90 -3.36 13.10
N ALA A 12 -39.46 -4.32 13.82
CA ALA A 12 -38.84 -4.97 14.98
C ALA A 12 -37.56 -5.78 14.63
N GLU A 13 -37.41 -6.21 13.37
CA GLU A 13 -36.21 -6.96 12.90
C GLU A 13 -35.01 -6.05 12.69
N PHE A 14 -35.19 -4.75 12.75
CA PHE A 14 -34.14 -3.74 12.67
C PHE A 14 -33.84 -3.08 14.01
N ASP A 15 -34.13 -3.74 15.11
CA ASP A 15 -33.79 -3.22 16.41
C ASP A 15 -32.29 -3.41 16.68
N PHE A 16 -31.54 -2.34 16.57
CA PHE A 16 -30.18 -2.30 17.08
C PHE A 16 -30.20 -2.08 18.58
N ARG A 17 -29.81 -3.12 19.31
CA ARG A 17 -29.53 -2.98 20.74
C ARG A 17 -28.05 -2.67 20.91
N PRO A 18 -27.69 -1.50 21.46
CA PRO A 18 -26.30 -1.27 21.85
C PRO A 18 -25.85 -2.36 22.81
N ALA A 19 -24.60 -2.76 22.74
CA ALA A 19 -24.01 -3.84 23.54
C ALA A 19 -24.23 -3.69 25.07
N GLN A 20 -24.66 -2.53 25.53
CA GLN A 20 -24.94 -2.20 26.93
C GLN A 20 -26.42 -2.01 27.23
N GLY A 21 -27.33 -2.43 26.39
CA GLY A 21 -28.76 -2.41 26.67
C GLY A 21 -29.43 -1.04 26.74
N ARG A 22 -28.78 0.01 26.29
CA ARG A 22 -29.31 1.38 26.33
C ARG A 22 -29.85 1.79 24.97
N GLY A 23 -31.16 1.80 24.88
CA GLY A 23 -31.91 2.35 23.74
C GLY A 23 -32.04 1.39 22.55
N LEU A 24 -33.17 1.45 21.92
CA LEU A 24 -33.46 0.76 20.66
C LEU A 24 -33.41 1.78 19.55
N PHE A 25 -32.51 1.60 18.59
CA PHE A 25 -32.55 2.35 17.35
C PHE A 25 -33.44 1.61 16.36
N LYS A 26 -34.56 2.22 16.00
CA LYS A 26 -35.40 1.75 14.89
C LYS A 26 -34.98 2.47 13.63
N THR A 27 -34.38 1.74 12.71
CA THR A 27 -34.08 2.27 11.39
C THR A 27 -35.37 2.31 10.56
N PRO A 28 -35.78 3.47 10.05
CA PRO A 28 -36.97 3.53 9.21
C PRO A 28 -36.78 2.66 7.98
N ARG A 29 -37.83 1.92 7.63
CA ARG A 29 -37.85 1.13 6.41
C ARG A 29 -37.94 2.02 5.17
N PRO A 30 -37.24 1.65 4.10
CA PRO A 30 -37.56 2.22 2.79
C PRO A 30 -39.02 1.92 2.43
N GLU A 31 -39.70 2.87 1.84
CA GLU A 31 -41.11 2.73 1.43
C GLU A 31 -41.31 1.70 0.31
N ARG A 32 -40.25 1.37 -0.43
CA ARG A 32 -40.27 0.40 -1.52
C ARG A 32 -39.52 -0.88 -1.11
N GLY A 33 -39.97 -1.99 -1.69
CA GLY A 33 -39.39 -3.31 -1.41
C GLY A 33 -37.89 -3.39 -1.75
N TYR A 34 -37.21 -4.27 -1.03
CA TYR A 34 -35.79 -4.55 -1.22
C TYR A 34 -35.57 -5.42 -2.46
N THR A 35 -34.52 -5.16 -3.19
CA THR A 35 -34.21 -5.89 -4.42
C THR A 35 -33.15 -6.98 -4.22
N LYS A 36 -32.42 -6.96 -3.10
CA LYS A 36 -31.34 -7.91 -2.83
C LYS A 36 -31.15 -8.13 -1.34
N LEU A 37 -30.82 -9.36 -0.95
CA LEU A 37 -30.38 -9.72 0.38
C LEU A 37 -28.85 -9.57 0.44
N ILE A 38 -28.37 -8.86 1.44
CA ILE A 38 -26.94 -8.73 1.72
C ILE A 38 -26.60 -9.60 2.93
N HIS A 39 -25.90 -10.70 2.71
CA HIS A 39 -25.41 -11.60 3.75
C HIS A 39 -24.02 -11.19 4.25
N SER A 40 -23.21 -10.67 3.37
CA SER A 40 -21.86 -10.25 3.67
C SER A 40 -21.60 -8.87 3.08
N PHE A 41 -21.03 -7.98 3.87
CA PHE A 41 -20.64 -6.66 3.42
C PHE A 41 -19.55 -6.73 2.35
N VAL A 42 -18.68 -7.70 2.46
CA VAL A 42 -17.52 -7.88 1.58
C VAL A 42 -17.91 -8.44 0.21
N THR A 43 -18.88 -9.37 0.18
CA THR A 43 -19.24 -10.10 -1.06
C THR A 43 -20.51 -9.58 -1.73
N ASP A 44 -21.44 -9.05 -0.97
CA ASP A 44 -22.80 -8.80 -1.45
C ASP A 44 -23.17 -7.31 -1.51
N HIS A 45 -22.41 -6.45 -0.82
CA HIS A 45 -22.68 -5.01 -0.87
C HIS A 45 -22.38 -4.45 -2.25
N PRO A 46 -23.32 -3.72 -2.88
CA PRO A 46 -23.17 -3.26 -4.28
C PRO A 46 -21.98 -2.32 -4.50
N GLU A 47 -21.55 -1.61 -3.44
CA GLU A 47 -20.45 -0.64 -3.50
C GLU A 47 -19.13 -1.19 -2.98
N PHE A 48 -19.16 -2.28 -2.18
CA PHE A 48 -17.98 -2.84 -1.51
C PHE A 48 -17.65 -4.26 -1.97
N GLN A 49 -17.77 -4.56 -3.23
CA GLN A 49 -17.37 -5.87 -3.76
C GLN A 49 -15.84 -6.04 -3.74
N VAL A 50 -15.23 -5.78 -2.59
CA VAL A 50 -13.77 -5.73 -2.39
C VAL A 50 -13.05 -7.03 -2.70
N LEU A 51 -13.78 -8.15 -2.78
CA LEU A 51 -13.24 -9.46 -3.21
C LEU A 51 -13.49 -9.76 -4.69
N ALA A 52 -14.12 -8.88 -5.44
CA ALA A 52 -14.29 -9.07 -6.87
C ALA A 52 -12.95 -8.84 -7.59
N GLU A 53 -12.43 -9.87 -8.25
CA GLU A 53 -11.12 -9.83 -8.94
C GLU A 53 -10.98 -8.71 -9.97
N LYS A 54 -12.10 -8.25 -10.54
CA LYS A 54 -12.13 -7.20 -11.57
C LYS A 54 -12.54 -5.83 -11.04
N LEU A 55 -12.70 -5.69 -9.73
CA LEU A 55 -13.04 -4.40 -9.17
C LEU A 55 -11.85 -3.45 -9.30
N LYS A 56 -12.06 -2.38 -10.03
CA LYS A 56 -11.17 -1.23 -9.96
C LYS A 56 -11.61 -0.42 -8.74
N ASP A 57 -10.80 -0.47 -7.70
CA ASP A 57 -10.98 0.40 -6.54
C ASP A 57 -11.00 1.86 -7.04
N PRO A 58 -11.94 2.70 -6.65
CA PRO A 58 -11.99 4.11 -7.07
C PRO A 58 -10.82 4.92 -6.55
N ASP A 59 -10.06 4.39 -5.59
CA ASP A 59 -8.87 5.02 -5.05
C ASP A 59 -7.76 5.13 -6.11
N LYS A 60 -7.00 6.21 -6.01
CA LYS A 60 -5.83 6.44 -6.86
C LYS A 60 -4.65 5.50 -6.53
N LEU A 61 -4.70 4.80 -5.41
CA LEU A 61 -3.78 3.73 -5.08
C LEU A 61 -4.20 2.45 -5.81
N LYS A 62 -3.27 1.85 -6.54
CA LYS A 62 -3.48 0.57 -7.23
C LYS A 62 -3.42 -0.58 -6.21
N PHE A 63 -4.43 -0.68 -5.38
CA PHE A 63 -4.54 -1.72 -4.37
C PHE A 63 -5.60 -2.75 -4.77
N ASN A 64 -5.34 -4.02 -4.49
CA ASN A 64 -6.28 -5.10 -4.78
C ASN A 64 -6.59 -5.86 -3.49
N HIS A 65 -7.75 -5.59 -2.89
CA HIS A 65 -8.22 -6.26 -1.69
C HIS A 65 -8.33 -7.78 -1.87
N ALA A 66 -8.89 -8.23 -2.99
CA ALA A 66 -9.06 -9.65 -3.24
C ALA A 66 -7.71 -10.38 -3.23
N LEU A 67 -6.69 -9.83 -3.88
CA LEU A 67 -5.35 -10.41 -3.90
C LEU A 67 -4.79 -10.52 -2.47
N HIS A 68 -4.89 -9.46 -1.65
CA HIS A 68 -4.32 -9.45 -0.30
C HIS A 68 -5.06 -10.38 0.67
N LEU A 69 -6.37 -10.49 0.54
CA LEU A 69 -7.20 -11.24 1.49
C LEU A 69 -7.41 -12.72 1.11
N THR A 70 -7.29 -13.06 -0.19
CA THR A 70 -7.63 -14.42 -0.64
C THR A 70 -6.46 -15.21 -1.22
N SER A 71 -5.41 -14.55 -1.69
CA SER A 71 -4.30 -15.23 -2.33
C SER A 71 -3.49 -16.09 -1.35
N ALA A 72 -3.22 -17.32 -1.75
CA ALA A 72 -2.34 -18.22 -1.01
C ALA A 72 -0.86 -17.83 -1.10
N THR A 73 -0.50 -16.91 -2.02
CA THR A 73 0.88 -16.44 -2.20
C THR A 73 1.24 -15.28 -1.28
N ILE A 74 0.25 -14.66 -0.63
CA ILE A 74 0.51 -13.62 0.38
C ILE A 74 0.91 -14.31 1.68
N PRO A 75 2.10 -14.01 2.23
CA PRO A 75 2.53 -14.61 3.49
C PRO A 75 1.64 -14.15 4.65
N PRO A 76 1.41 -15.00 5.65
CA PRO A 76 0.66 -14.61 6.82
C PRO A 76 1.38 -13.48 7.58
N LEU A 77 0.59 -12.54 8.11
CA LEU A 77 1.06 -11.50 9.01
C LEU A 77 0.91 -12.00 10.45
N ASN A 78 2.00 -12.02 11.22
CA ASN A 78 1.98 -12.52 12.60
C ASN A 78 1.34 -13.92 12.77
N GLY A 79 1.47 -14.79 11.78
CA GLY A 79 0.97 -16.16 11.81
C GLY A 79 -0.49 -16.35 11.39
N HIS A 80 -1.19 -15.30 10.96
CA HIS A 80 -2.56 -15.38 10.43
C HIS A 80 -2.65 -14.74 9.03
N LYS A 81 -3.66 -15.14 8.26
CA LYS A 81 -3.99 -14.50 6.99
C LYS A 81 -4.45 -13.07 7.25
N LEU A 82 -4.14 -12.18 6.30
CA LEU A 82 -4.57 -10.78 6.38
C LEU A 82 -6.10 -10.70 6.48
N GLU A 83 -6.55 -9.86 7.40
CA GLU A 83 -7.94 -9.52 7.64
C GLU A 83 -8.17 -8.01 7.48
N CYS A 84 -9.42 -7.60 7.39
CA CYS A 84 -9.77 -6.18 7.24
C CYS A 84 -9.18 -5.31 8.36
N ALA A 85 -9.18 -5.84 9.59
CA ALA A 85 -8.69 -5.13 10.78
C ALA A 85 -7.16 -4.99 10.86
N ASP A 86 -6.38 -5.73 10.07
CA ASP A 86 -4.92 -5.55 10.02
C ASP A 86 -4.55 -4.20 9.42
N CYS A 87 -5.38 -3.72 8.49
CA CYS A 87 -5.18 -2.43 7.83
C CYS A 87 -6.16 -1.36 8.32
N HIS A 88 -7.44 -1.69 8.46
CA HIS A 88 -8.49 -0.75 8.87
C HIS A 88 -8.64 -0.75 10.39
N LYS A 89 -7.82 0.02 11.08
CA LYS A 89 -7.83 0.14 12.54
C LYS A 89 -8.74 1.29 12.96
N PRO A 90 -9.67 1.08 13.90
CA PRO A 90 -10.47 2.19 14.45
C PRO A 90 -9.57 3.16 15.22
N ASP A 91 -9.99 4.40 15.30
CA ASP A 91 -9.41 5.39 16.20
C ASP A 91 -9.69 5.04 17.68
N ALA A 92 -9.09 5.77 18.60
CA ALA A 92 -9.25 5.52 20.04
C ALA A 92 -10.70 5.66 20.52
N ALA A 93 -11.54 6.41 19.82
CA ALA A 93 -12.95 6.59 20.14
C ALA A 93 -13.84 5.53 19.47
N GLY A 94 -13.31 4.74 18.51
CA GLY A 94 -14.06 3.76 17.73
C GLY A 94 -15.08 4.38 16.78
N ILE A 95 -14.92 5.65 16.44
CA ILE A 95 -15.87 6.39 15.58
C ILE A 95 -15.41 6.39 14.13
N TYR A 96 -14.10 6.54 13.90
CA TYR A 96 -13.49 6.59 12.58
C TYR A 96 -12.37 5.56 12.46
N TYR A 97 -11.99 5.24 11.23
CA TYR A 97 -10.79 4.45 10.97
C TYR A 97 -9.56 5.34 10.84
N LEU A 98 -8.44 4.86 11.37
CA LEU A 98 -7.16 5.49 11.18
C LEU A 98 -6.80 5.50 9.69
N LYS A 99 -6.08 6.54 9.28
CA LYS A 99 -5.62 6.67 7.91
C LYS A 99 -4.63 5.55 7.57
N ILE A 100 -4.82 4.91 6.42
CA ILE A 100 -3.86 3.95 5.87
C ILE A 100 -2.56 4.69 5.54
N SER A 101 -1.44 4.14 6.00
CA SER A 101 -0.11 4.66 5.70
C SER A 101 0.81 3.52 5.26
N TYR A 102 1.81 3.88 4.46
CA TYR A 102 2.83 2.91 4.06
C TYR A 102 3.55 2.33 5.29
N GLU A 103 3.95 3.18 6.22
CA GLU A 103 4.77 2.82 7.37
C GLU A 103 4.07 1.79 8.28
N GLU A 104 2.77 1.96 8.50
CA GLU A 104 2.00 1.13 9.43
C GLU A 104 1.39 -0.10 8.77
N ASN A 105 1.01 -0.01 7.48
CA ASN A 105 0.16 -1.00 6.85
C ASN A 105 0.85 -1.79 5.72
N CYS A 106 1.89 -1.24 5.09
CA CYS A 106 2.48 -1.83 3.88
C CYS A 106 3.93 -2.26 4.05
N LYS A 107 4.71 -1.52 4.83
CA LYS A 107 6.16 -1.63 4.95
C LYS A 107 6.65 -3.00 5.40
N SER A 108 5.89 -3.70 6.22
CA SER A 108 6.26 -5.03 6.73
C SER A 108 6.42 -6.07 5.63
N CYS A 109 5.68 -5.91 4.51
CA CYS A 109 5.72 -6.80 3.36
C CYS A 109 6.29 -6.15 2.10
N HIS A 110 6.13 -4.83 1.94
CA HIS A 110 6.57 -4.07 0.78
C HIS A 110 7.77 -3.19 1.10
N SER A 111 8.96 -3.74 0.90
CA SER A 111 10.21 -3.00 1.05
C SER A 111 10.42 -2.00 -0.09
N LEU A 112 10.97 -0.83 0.22
CA LEU A 112 11.43 0.17 -0.77
C LEU A 112 12.93 0.01 -1.09
N GLN A 113 13.43 -1.20 -0.98
CA GLN A 113 14.80 -1.57 -1.27
C GLN A 113 15.10 -1.44 -2.77
N PHE A 114 15.97 -0.51 -3.13
CA PHE A 114 16.43 -0.33 -4.51
C PHE A 114 17.80 -0.96 -4.76
N ASP A 115 18.62 -1.11 -3.73
CA ASP A 115 19.96 -1.68 -3.80
C ASP A 115 20.01 -3.04 -3.06
N VAL A 116 20.24 -4.12 -3.83
CA VAL A 116 20.30 -5.48 -3.29
C VAL A 116 21.51 -5.72 -2.40
N ASN A 117 22.57 -4.94 -2.57
CA ASN A 117 23.80 -5.07 -1.79
C ASN A 117 23.69 -4.35 -0.45
N ASN A 118 22.79 -3.39 -0.36
CA ASN A 118 22.51 -2.60 0.83
C ASN A 118 20.98 -2.53 1.10
N PRO A 119 20.36 -3.64 1.46
CA PRO A 119 18.89 -3.75 1.58
C PRO A 119 18.29 -2.85 2.67
N GLU A 120 19.09 -2.43 3.63
CA GLU A 120 18.68 -1.53 4.70
C GLU A 120 18.63 -0.06 4.25
N LEU A 121 19.34 0.29 3.15
CA LEU A 121 19.25 1.59 2.53
C LEU A 121 18.07 1.59 1.57
N GLN A 122 16.95 2.16 1.99
CA GLN A 122 15.70 2.18 1.26
C GLN A 122 15.38 3.58 0.74
N VAL A 123 14.65 3.64 -0.37
CA VAL A 123 14.06 4.89 -0.83
C VAL A 123 13.06 5.38 0.22
N PRO A 124 13.09 6.66 0.63
CA PRO A 124 12.10 7.17 1.58
C PRO A 124 10.70 7.14 0.96
N HIS A 125 9.69 6.73 1.74
CA HIS A 125 8.30 6.91 1.35
C HIS A 125 7.83 8.31 1.77
N GLY A 126 7.47 9.14 0.78
CA GLY A 126 7.09 10.52 1.02
C GLY A 126 6.69 11.21 -0.30
N ASN A 127 6.79 12.52 -0.34
CA ASN A 127 6.53 13.22 -1.59
C ASN A 127 7.65 12.97 -2.63
N ALA A 128 7.32 13.12 -3.89
CA ALA A 128 8.23 12.81 -5.01
C ALA A 128 9.51 13.67 -5.01
N GLU A 129 9.45 14.93 -4.55
CA GLU A 129 10.64 15.77 -4.44
C GLU A 129 11.61 15.27 -3.37
N HIS A 130 11.11 14.75 -2.27
CA HIS A 130 11.95 14.14 -1.22
C HIS A 130 12.66 12.88 -1.75
N VAL A 131 11.93 12.01 -2.45
CA VAL A 131 12.52 10.83 -3.12
C VAL A 131 13.61 11.25 -4.11
N ARG A 132 13.34 12.25 -4.91
CA ARG A 132 14.29 12.78 -5.89
C ARG A 132 15.54 13.38 -5.24
N ALA A 133 15.37 14.14 -4.16
CA ALA A 133 16.48 14.69 -3.38
C ALA A 133 17.36 13.56 -2.80
N PHE A 134 16.74 12.52 -2.24
CA PHE A 134 17.45 11.33 -1.77
C PHE A 134 18.28 10.69 -2.89
N LEU A 135 17.69 10.45 -4.06
CA LEU A 135 18.40 9.84 -5.20
C LEU A 135 19.56 10.70 -5.71
N ARG A 136 19.44 12.02 -5.66
CA ARG A 136 20.50 12.95 -6.07
C ARG A 136 21.62 13.06 -5.05
N SER A 137 21.35 12.78 -3.80
CA SER A 137 22.33 12.77 -2.70
C SER A 137 22.80 11.35 -2.35
N LEU A 138 22.74 10.39 -3.28
CA LEU A 138 23.14 9.01 -2.99
C LEU A 138 24.57 8.87 -2.46
N PRO A 139 25.58 9.62 -2.93
CA PRO A 139 26.91 9.55 -2.33
C PRO A 139 26.90 9.86 -0.83
N GLU A 140 26.18 10.88 -0.41
CA GLU A 140 26.01 11.27 0.99
C GLU A 140 25.24 10.23 1.77
N GLN A 141 24.17 9.66 1.17
CA GLN A 141 23.39 8.58 1.77
C GLN A 141 24.24 7.34 2.01
N TYR A 142 25.07 6.93 1.03
CA TYR A 142 26.02 5.83 1.23
C TYR A 142 27.11 6.16 2.24
N SER A 143 27.57 7.41 2.31
CA SER A 143 28.54 7.83 3.31
C SER A 143 27.99 7.67 4.72
N GLU A 144 26.80 8.20 4.98
CA GLU A 144 26.12 8.07 6.26
C GLU A 144 25.81 6.61 6.60
N PHE A 145 25.28 5.87 5.64
CA PHE A 145 24.96 4.46 5.78
C PHE A 145 26.21 3.61 6.08
N GLY A 146 27.31 3.86 5.35
CA GLY A 146 28.59 3.20 5.57
C GLY A 146 29.13 3.43 6.99
N ALA A 147 29.10 4.66 7.45
CA ALA A 147 29.55 5.03 8.78
C ALA A 147 28.66 4.46 9.89
N THR A 148 27.34 4.60 9.76
CA THR A 148 26.40 4.31 10.86
C THR A 148 25.91 2.88 10.89
N LYS A 149 25.71 2.24 9.73
CA LYS A 149 25.14 0.88 9.65
C LYS A 149 26.17 -0.19 9.32
N LYS A 150 27.20 0.13 8.54
CA LYS A 150 28.24 -0.83 8.15
C LYS A 150 29.52 -0.72 9.00
N GLY A 151 29.65 0.31 9.83
CA GLY A 151 30.83 0.53 10.66
C GLY A 151 32.12 0.79 9.85
N VAL A 152 31.99 1.36 8.66
CA VAL A 152 33.13 1.69 7.79
C VAL A 152 33.95 2.78 8.45
N ALA A 153 35.25 2.52 8.61
CA ALA A 153 36.17 3.48 9.21
C ALA A 153 36.27 4.78 8.34
N PRO A 154 36.41 5.96 8.95
CA PRO A 154 36.46 7.23 8.22
C PRO A 154 37.47 7.25 7.06
N ALA A 155 38.63 6.65 7.24
CA ALA A 155 39.68 6.58 6.19
C ALA A 155 39.27 5.70 4.98
N GLN A 156 38.29 4.82 5.13
CA GLN A 156 37.83 3.90 4.08
C GLN A 156 36.49 4.35 3.45
N LEU A 157 35.85 5.36 4.03
CA LEU A 157 34.49 5.74 3.70
C LEU A 157 34.38 6.24 2.25
N GLN A 158 35.36 7.00 1.76
CA GLN A 158 35.38 7.45 0.38
C GLN A 158 35.46 6.29 -0.62
N ASN A 159 36.30 5.30 -0.35
CA ASN A 159 36.42 4.12 -1.20
C ASN A 159 35.13 3.28 -1.17
N PHE A 160 34.50 3.16 -0.01
CA PHE A 160 33.21 2.51 0.12
C PHE A 160 32.16 3.21 -0.76
N VAL A 161 32.01 4.53 -0.63
CA VAL A 161 31.06 5.32 -1.43
C VAL A 161 31.31 5.14 -2.93
N GLN A 162 32.57 5.27 -3.37
CA GLN A 162 32.94 5.09 -4.78
C GLN A 162 32.56 3.69 -5.29
N SER A 163 32.82 2.65 -4.50
CA SER A 163 32.44 1.29 -4.84
C SER A 163 30.93 1.12 -5.00
N GLN A 164 30.13 1.66 -4.06
CA GLN A 164 28.67 1.60 -4.15
C GLN A 164 28.15 2.36 -5.38
N MET A 165 28.66 3.57 -5.62
CA MET A 165 28.26 4.37 -6.79
C MET A 165 28.63 3.71 -8.12
N THR A 166 29.75 3.00 -8.17
CA THR A 166 30.13 2.19 -9.35
C THR A 166 29.13 1.07 -9.58
N GLN A 167 28.77 0.31 -8.55
CA GLN A 167 27.78 -0.76 -8.65
C GLN A 167 26.39 -0.25 -9.07
N ILE A 168 25.97 0.91 -8.56
CA ILE A 168 24.73 1.56 -8.97
C ILE A 168 24.78 1.94 -10.46
N ARG A 169 25.88 2.50 -10.95
CA ARG A 169 26.06 2.82 -12.38
C ARG A 169 26.06 1.58 -13.26
N GLU A 170 26.76 0.53 -12.86
CA GLU A 170 26.76 -0.74 -13.60
C GLU A 170 25.37 -1.36 -13.70
N ARG A 171 24.55 -1.24 -12.65
CA ARG A 171 23.24 -1.81 -12.60
C ARG A 171 22.17 -0.98 -13.30
N PHE A 172 22.22 0.33 -13.16
CA PHE A 172 21.16 1.24 -13.61
C PHE A 172 21.58 2.16 -14.76
N GLY A 173 22.87 2.28 -15.05
CA GLY A 173 23.41 3.19 -16.04
C GLY A 173 23.66 4.58 -15.44
N SER A 174 22.75 5.51 -15.64
CA SER A 174 22.85 6.87 -15.10
C SER A 174 21.96 7.09 -13.87
N GLY A 175 22.18 8.21 -13.17
CA GLY A 175 21.29 8.64 -12.10
C GLY A 175 19.87 8.95 -12.60
N GLU A 176 19.74 9.44 -13.82
CA GLU A 176 18.44 9.68 -14.45
C GLU A 176 17.71 8.36 -14.74
N GLU A 177 18.42 7.36 -15.19
CA GLU A 177 17.84 6.03 -15.43
C GLU A 177 17.44 5.35 -14.10
N LEU A 178 18.22 5.52 -13.04
CA LEU A 178 17.84 5.10 -11.72
C LEU A 178 16.56 5.83 -11.26
N GLU A 179 16.51 7.16 -11.38
CA GLU A 179 15.32 7.96 -11.03
C GLU A 179 14.11 7.48 -11.85
N ARG A 180 14.27 7.27 -13.15
CA ARG A 180 13.23 6.76 -14.03
C ARG A 180 12.72 5.39 -13.57
N ARG A 181 13.61 4.49 -13.20
CA ARG A 181 13.21 3.15 -12.69
C ARG A 181 12.50 3.23 -11.35
N ILE A 182 12.97 4.06 -10.44
CA ILE A 182 12.33 4.22 -9.14
C ILE A 182 10.89 4.73 -9.32
N PHE A 183 10.65 5.72 -10.15
CA PHE A 183 9.33 6.29 -10.30
C PHE A 183 8.40 5.49 -11.23
N PHE A 184 8.90 5.04 -12.37
CA PHE A 184 8.04 4.54 -13.45
C PHE A 184 8.04 3.03 -13.64
N SER A 185 8.93 2.28 -12.98
CA SER A 185 8.88 0.82 -13.04
C SER A 185 7.63 0.29 -12.34
N GLY A 186 7.17 -0.87 -12.80
CA GLY A 186 5.98 -1.51 -12.23
C GLY A 186 4.66 -0.91 -12.70
N ALA A 187 4.68 0.06 -13.63
CA ALA A 187 3.45 0.57 -14.23
C ALA A 187 2.65 -0.57 -14.86
N GLN A 188 1.42 -0.75 -14.38
CA GLN A 188 0.49 -1.74 -14.89
C GLN A 188 -0.72 -1.04 -15.51
N THR A 189 -1.19 -1.56 -16.64
CA THR A 189 -2.35 -1.03 -17.38
C THR A 189 -3.68 -1.62 -16.91
N GLY A 190 -3.73 -2.21 -15.73
CA GLY A 190 -4.93 -2.86 -15.18
C GLY A 190 -4.84 -3.08 -13.67
N PRO A 191 -5.85 -3.74 -13.09
CA PRO A 191 -5.82 -4.09 -11.68
C PRO A 191 -4.59 -4.97 -11.39
N VAL A 192 -3.92 -4.69 -10.28
CA VAL A 192 -2.76 -5.48 -9.84
C VAL A 192 -3.26 -6.87 -9.44
N THR A 193 -2.90 -7.87 -10.23
CA THR A 193 -3.30 -9.27 -10.00
C THR A 193 -2.12 -10.16 -9.59
N GLN A 194 -0.90 -9.63 -9.61
CA GLN A 194 0.31 -10.38 -9.31
C GLN A 194 1.03 -9.77 -8.11
N VAL A 195 1.57 -10.63 -7.27
CA VAL A 195 2.47 -10.24 -6.18
C VAL A 195 3.79 -9.73 -6.78
N ALA A 196 4.33 -8.65 -6.23
CA ALA A 196 5.68 -8.21 -6.59
C ALA A 196 6.66 -9.37 -6.38
N GLY A 197 7.45 -9.66 -7.40
CA GLY A 197 8.41 -10.76 -7.35
C GLY A 197 9.41 -10.57 -6.22
N THR A 198 9.95 -11.67 -5.74
CA THR A 198 11.08 -11.67 -4.82
C THR A 198 12.40 -11.64 -5.59
N ASP A 199 13.45 -11.13 -4.95
CA ASP A 199 14.83 -11.30 -5.45
C ASP A 199 15.31 -12.74 -5.25
N ALA A 200 16.54 -13.04 -5.70
CA ALA A 200 17.14 -14.37 -5.57
C ALA A 200 17.33 -14.84 -4.11
N ARG A 201 17.13 -13.95 -3.14
CA ARG A 201 17.23 -14.24 -1.69
C ARG A 201 15.86 -14.34 -1.03
N GLY A 202 14.77 -14.25 -1.79
CA GLY A 202 13.40 -14.30 -1.27
C GLY A 202 12.90 -12.98 -0.66
N ALA A 203 13.68 -11.89 -0.74
CA ALA A 203 13.22 -10.58 -0.29
C ALA A 203 12.31 -9.92 -1.33
N ALA A 204 11.27 -9.24 -0.88
CA ALA A 204 10.35 -8.53 -1.75
C ALA A 204 11.10 -7.45 -2.54
N ARG A 205 11.07 -7.57 -3.86
CA ARG A 205 11.72 -6.63 -4.76
C ARG A 205 10.88 -5.37 -4.88
N PHE A 206 11.51 -4.20 -4.68
CA PHE A 206 10.84 -2.92 -4.93
C PHE A 206 10.52 -2.78 -6.43
N PRO A 207 9.22 -2.77 -6.80
CA PRO A 207 8.83 -2.76 -8.20
C PRO A 207 8.83 -1.35 -8.81
N GLY A 208 8.97 -0.30 -8.00
CA GLY A 208 8.86 1.11 -8.39
C GLY A 208 7.56 1.75 -7.91
N CYS A 209 7.52 3.09 -7.86
CA CYS A 209 6.36 3.86 -7.37
C CYS A 209 5.11 3.57 -8.23
N ALA A 210 5.28 3.45 -9.54
CA ALA A 210 4.18 3.21 -10.46
C ALA A 210 3.49 1.85 -10.30
N TYR A 211 4.03 0.97 -9.48
CA TYR A 211 3.36 -0.29 -9.11
C TYR A 211 2.12 -0.04 -8.25
N CYS A 212 2.23 0.88 -7.29
CA CYS A 212 1.16 1.21 -6.35
C CYS A 212 0.44 2.51 -6.68
N HIS A 213 1.11 3.46 -7.34
CA HIS A 213 0.62 4.80 -7.61
C HIS A 213 0.44 5.06 -9.11
N GLU A 214 -0.41 6.03 -9.44
CA GLU A 214 -0.32 6.67 -10.75
C GLU A 214 0.86 7.66 -10.73
N VAL A 215 1.75 7.51 -11.70
CA VAL A 215 2.94 8.37 -11.84
C VAL A 215 2.94 9.02 -13.20
N MET A 216 2.95 10.33 -13.22
CA MET A 216 2.99 11.13 -14.44
C MET A 216 4.29 11.92 -14.51
N PRO A 217 4.93 11.97 -15.68
CA PRO A 217 6.10 12.83 -15.88
C PRO A 217 5.73 14.29 -15.66
N SER A 218 6.65 15.07 -15.11
CA SER A 218 6.56 16.52 -15.00
C SER A 218 7.54 17.18 -15.95
N GLN A 219 7.19 18.34 -16.50
CA GLN A 219 8.10 19.12 -17.35
C GLN A 219 9.23 19.76 -16.55
N SER A 220 9.01 20.02 -15.28
CA SER A 220 10.01 20.58 -14.37
C SER A 220 9.79 19.98 -12.97
N GLY A 221 10.88 19.54 -12.33
CA GLY A 221 10.76 18.97 -10.98
C GLY A 221 10.60 17.45 -10.96
N ALA A 222 10.14 16.92 -9.83
CA ALA A 222 9.88 15.50 -9.68
C ALA A 222 8.58 15.09 -10.40
N PRO A 223 8.44 13.80 -10.76
CA PRO A 223 7.17 13.27 -11.27
C PRO A 223 6.01 13.52 -10.31
N VAL A 224 4.82 13.68 -10.89
CA VAL A 224 3.59 13.77 -10.10
C VAL A 224 3.17 12.35 -9.73
N VAL A 225 3.13 12.07 -8.43
CA VAL A 225 2.71 10.79 -7.88
C VAL A 225 1.37 10.98 -7.19
N SER A 226 0.37 10.20 -7.57
CA SER A 226 -0.95 10.26 -6.93
C SER A 226 -0.87 9.83 -5.48
N ALA A 227 -1.51 10.61 -4.59
CA ALA A 227 -1.75 10.21 -3.21
C ALA A 227 -3.16 9.60 -3.10
N PRO A 228 -3.37 8.61 -2.23
CA PRO A 228 -4.69 7.99 -2.04
C PRO A 228 -5.73 8.99 -1.49
N PHE A 229 -5.28 10.00 -0.77
CA PHE A 229 -6.14 11.04 -0.21
C PHE A 229 -5.59 12.41 -0.60
N VAL A 230 -6.28 13.08 -1.51
CA VAL A 230 -6.17 14.53 -1.64
C VAL A 230 -7.26 15.09 -0.73
N PRO A 231 -6.95 15.90 0.28
CA PRO A 231 -7.96 16.54 1.11
C PRO A 231 -8.81 17.51 0.28
#